data_79b3e1db8c9a1b098fd44ca888aaad19
#
_entry.id   79b3e1db8c9a1b098fd44ca888aaad19
#
_cell.length_a   1.000
_cell.length_b   1.000
_cell.length_c   1.000
_cell.angle_alpha   90.00
_cell.angle_beta   90.00
_cell.angle_gamma   90.00
#
_symmetry.space_group_name_H-M   'P 1'
#
loop_
_entity.id
_entity.type
_entity.pdbx_description
1 polymer ?
#
loop_
_entity_poly.entity_id
_entity_poly.type
_entity_poly.pdbx_seq_one_letter_code
_entity_poly.pdbx_strand_id
1 'polypeptide(L)'
;WDKNYFERADEIVLSPGVSLQEPLVKEAIESGKKVYGDIELFVNHVDKPIVAITGSNGKSTVTTMVGKMAENANLNVKVGGNIGVPALDLLGDEKTDLYVLELSSFQLDTVLSLSADVAIVLNVSPDHMDRYSDMQHYTESKQKIYQNARVKVVNKDEIRVGLMVKAEENQVRFGMSEPGDNEFGIRKITDKSYLAYGNENWLNISQLGVIGEHNIANSLAALSIGQSLGFSIESMLQTLKTFSGFIIFARFLKMYSFFFIVSLSIFGRTNSLISLSLAFF
;
A
#
# COMPACT_ATOMS: atom_id res chain seq x y z
N TRP A 1 10.18 -8.89 -26.92
CA TRP A 1 10.43 -9.98 -25.95
C TRP A 1 11.15 -11.12 -26.69
N ASP A 2 12.21 -11.68 -26.14
CA ASP A 2 12.93 -12.81 -26.75
C ASP A 2 12.60 -14.08 -25.96
N LYS A 3 11.94 -15.04 -26.62
CA LYS A 3 11.50 -16.31 -26.08
C LYS A 3 12.65 -17.12 -25.47
N ASN A 4 13.85 -17.06 -26.05
CA ASN A 4 15.02 -17.80 -25.58
C ASN A 4 15.41 -17.42 -24.13
N TYR A 5 15.22 -16.13 -23.74
CA TYR A 5 15.49 -15.71 -22.38
C TYR A 5 14.47 -16.31 -21.40
N PHE A 6 13.18 -16.32 -21.79
CA PHE A 6 12.13 -16.92 -20.96
C PHE A 6 12.35 -18.43 -20.79
N GLU A 7 12.75 -19.14 -21.82
CA GLU A 7 13.02 -20.59 -21.77
C GLU A 7 14.19 -20.92 -20.83
N ARG A 8 15.23 -20.10 -20.82
CA ARG A 8 16.47 -20.31 -20.04
C ARG A 8 16.40 -19.79 -18.63
N ALA A 9 15.45 -18.93 -18.29
CA ALA A 9 15.29 -18.36 -16.97
C ALA A 9 14.82 -19.44 -15.95
N ASP A 10 15.40 -19.45 -14.77
CA ASP A 10 14.90 -20.25 -13.64
C ASP A 10 13.73 -19.54 -12.96
N GLU A 11 13.78 -18.22 -12.85
CA GLU A 11 12.75 -17.36 -12.27
C GLU A 11 12.59 -16.08 -13.11
N ILE A 12 11.37 -15.51 -13.11
CA ILE A 12 11.04 -14.29 -13.87
C ILE A 12 10.50 -13.24 -12.91
N VAL A 13 11.18 -12.10 -12.83
CA VAL A 13 10.72 -10.93 -12.07
C VAL A 13 10.09 -9.91 -13.01
N LEU A 14 8.83 -9.59 -12.76
CA LEU A 14 8.05 -8.66 -13.56
C LEU A 14 8.05 -7.25 -12.97
N SER A 15 8.21 -6.24 -13.82
CA SER A 15 7.83 -4.88 -13.46
C SER A 15 6.30 -4.78 -13.34
N PRO A 16 5.74 -3.93 -12.46
CA PRO A 16 4.28 -3.80 -12.27
C PRO A 16 3.48 -3.47 -13.54
N GLY A 17 4.13 -2.80 -14.52
CA GLY A 17 3.53 -2.49 -15.81
C GLY A 17 3.29 -3.69 -16.72
N VAL A 18 3.96 -4.82 -16.49
CA VAL A 18 3.85 -6.03 -17.32
C VAL A 18 2.64 -6.85 -16.88
N SER A 19 1.78 -7.19 -17.85
CA SER A 19 0.61 -8.02 -17.58
C SER A 19 0.99 -9.50 -17.43
N LEU A 20 0.34 -10.20 -16.47
CA LEU A 20 0.40 -11.66 -16.39
C LEU A 20 -0.24 -12.35 -17.61
N GLN A 21 -1.03 -11.61 -18.40
CA GLN A 21 -1.64 -12.10 -19.66
C GLN A 21 -0.71 -11.94 -20.87
N GLU A 22 0.48 -11.34 -20.72
CA GLU A 22 1.49 -11.30 -21.76
C GLU A 22 1.82 -12.73 -22.24
N PRO A 23 1.77 -13.03 -23.55
CA PRO A 23 1.88 -14.39 -24.05
C PRO A 23 3.08 -15.18 -23.51
N LEU A 24 4.27 -14.59 -23.49
CA LEU A 24 5.47 -15.25 -22.97
C LEU A 24 5.46 -15.41 -21.45
N VAL A 25 4.86 -14.47 -20.71
CA VAL A 25 4.68 -14.58 -19.27
C VAL A 25 3.73 -15.71 -18.94
N LYS A 26 2.60 -15.79 -19.66
CA LYS A 26 1.60 -16.84 -19.50
C LYS A 26 2.19 -18.20 -19.81
N GLU A 27 2.93 -18.35 -20.94
CA GLU A 27 3.62 -19.59 -21.31
C GLU A 27 4.62 -20.03 -20.21
N ALA A 28 5.35 -19.05 -19.61
CA ALA A 28 6.29 -19.33 -18.53
C ALA A 28 5.55 -19.85 -17.26
N ILE A 29 4.42 -19.23 -16.88
CA ILE A 29 3.59 -19.68 -15.75
C ILE A 29 3.05 -21.09 -16.01
N GLU A 30 2.49 -21.33 -17.20
CA GLU A 30 1.96 -22.63 -17.60
C GLU A 30 3.02 -23.74 -17.65
N SER A 31 4.28 -23.38 -17.93
CA SER A 31 5.42 -24.30 -17.87
C SER A 31 5.98 -24.52 -16.45
N GLY A 32 5.35 -23.93 -15.42
CA GLY A 32 5.73 -24.10 -14.02
C GLY A 32 6.89 -23.22 -13.53
N LYS A 33 7.27 -22.21 -14.31
CA LYS A 33 8.30 -21.26 -13.86
C LYS A 33 7.76 -20.34 -12.77
N LYS A 34 8.62 -19.95 -11.84
CA LYS A 34 8.30 -18.92 -10.84
C LYS A 34 8.26 -17.55 -11.52
N VAL A 35 7.10 -16.90 -11.45
CA VAL A 35 6.87 -15.55 -11.96
C VAL A 35 6.29 -14.68 -10.85
N TYR A 36 6.97 -13.60 -10.51
CA TYR A 36 6.56 -12.69 -9.44
C TYR A 36 7.02 -11.26 -9.69
N GLY A 37 6.59 -10.31 -8.86
CA GLY A 37 6.89 -8.89 -9.01
C GLY A 37 7.99 -8.38 -8.06
N ASP A 38 8.25 -7.09 -8.15
CA ASP A 38 9.21 -6.34 -7.32
C ASP A 38 8.89 -6.45 -5.82
N ILE A 39 7.61 -6.46 -5.45
CA ILE A 39 7.18 -6.55 -4.04
C ILE A 39 7.46 -7.94 -3.46
N GLU A 40 7.27 -9.01 -4.24
CA GLU A 40 7.65 -10.36 -3.79
C GLU A 40 9.15 -10.45 -3.54
N LEU A 41 9.95 -9.88 -4.46
CA LEU A 41 11.40 -9.83 -4.27
C LEU A 41 11.77 -9.01 -3.01
N PHE A 42 11.09 -7.89 -2.77
CA PHE A 42 11.30 -7.06 -1.58
C PHE A 42 11.00 -7.83 -0.29
N VAL A 43 9.81 -8.45 -0.17
CA VAL A 43 9.40 -9.11 1.08
C VAL A 43 10.27 -10.33 1.42
N ASN A 44 10.88 -10.96 0.42
CA ASN A 44 11.84 -12.04 0.63
C ASN A 44 13.18 -11.56 1.22
N HIS A 45 13.44 -10.26 1.27
CA HIS A 45 14.69 -9.66 1.78
C HIS A 45 14.48 -8.77 3.01
N VAL A 46 13.27 -8.72 3.57
CA VAL A 46 12.92 -7.86 4.70
C VAL A 46 12.50 -8.70 5.91
N ASP A 47 13.08 -8.38 7.07
CA ASP A 47 12.75 -8.95 8.38
C ASP A 47 12.08 -7.96 9.34
N LYS A 48 11.82 -6.74 8.87
CA LYS A 48 11.21 -5.64 9.65
C LYS A 48 9.72 -5.53 9.39
N PRO A 49 8.95 -4.96 10.32
CA PRO A 49 7.53 -4.73 10.15
C PRO A 49 7.19 -3.98 8.86
N ILE A 50 6.09 -4.39 8.23
CA ILE A 50 5.56 -3.79 7.00
C ILE A 50 4.14 -3.29 7.23
N VAL A 51 3.89 -2.04 6.88
CA VAL A 51 2.54 -1.50 6.66
C VAL A 51 2.28 -1.51 5.16
N ALA A 52 1.23 -2.21 4.74
CA ALA A 52 0.83 -2.29 3.34
C ALA A 52 -0.47 -1.51 3.10
N ILE A 53 -0.45 -0.56 2.17
CA ILE A 53 -1.56 0.36 1.90
C ILE A 53 -1.94 0.28 0.43
N THR A 54 -3.21 -0.04 0.13
CA THR A 54 -3.79 0.03 -1.21
C THR A 54 -5.15 0.70 -1.20
N GLY A 55 -5.70 0.93 -2.36
CA GLY A 55 -7.01 1.54 -2.61
C GLY A 55 -7.06 2.13 -4.01
N SER A 56 -8.22 2.57 -4.46
CA SER A 56 -8.32 3.36 -5.69
C SER A 56 -7.82 4.79 -5.43
N ASN A 57 -8.27 5.42 -4.36
CA ASN A 57 -7.93 6.80 -3.99
C ASN A 57 -7.36 6.89 -2.57
N GLY A 58 -6.60 7.97 -2.27
CA GLY A 58 -6.11 8.30 -0.93
C GLY A 58 -4.82 7.60 -0.52
N LYS A 59 -4.33 6.61 -1.27
CA LYS A 59 -3.14 5.82 -0.96
C LYS A 59 -1.96 6.69 -0.52
N SER A 60 -1.51 7.58 -1.39
CA SER A 60 -0.33 8.42 -1.17
C SER A 60 -0.46 9.33 0.05
N THR A 61 -1.67 9.85 0.28
CA THR A 61 -1.96 10.68 1.45
C THR A 61 -1.83 9.87 2.74
N VAL A 62 -2.47 8.69 2.80
CA VAL A 62 -2.40 7.84 4.00
C VAL A 62 -1.00 7.29 4.23
N THR A 63 -0.31 6.86 3.17
CA THR A 63 1.08 6.39 3.24
C THR A 63 2.00 7.46 3.82
N THR A 64 1.87 8.70 3.37
CA THR A 64 2.67 9.82 3.89
C THR A 64 2.27 10.18 5.32
N MET A 65 0.98 10.18 5.66
CA MET A 65 0.53 10.43 7.04
C MET A 65 1.11 9.40 8.01
N VAL A 66 1.03 8.11 7.67
CA VAL A 66 1.56 7.01 8.50
C VAL A 66 3.08 7.11 8.64
N GLY A 67 3.79 7.41 7.53
CA GLY A 67 5.23 7.66 7.59
C GLY A 67 5.58 8.78 8.56
N LYS A 68 4.85 9.91 8.51
CA LYS A 68 5.04 11.05 9.44
C LYS A 68 4.67 10.70 10.88
N MET A 69 3.63 9.89 11.11
CA MET A 69 3.31 9.39 12.45
C MET A 69 4.43 8.52 13.02
N ALA A 70 5.04 7.66 12.20
CA ALA A 70 6.17 6.84 12.59
C ALA A 70 7.42 7.67 12.90
N GLU A 71 7.75 8.67 12.08
CA GLU A 71 8.84 9.63 12.35
C GLU A 71 8.61 10.36 13.69
N ASN A 72 7.38 10.85 13.95
CA ASN A 72 7.02 11.52 15.20
C ASN A 72 6.99 10.57 16.40
N ALA A 73 6.90 9.27 16.17
CA ALA A 73 7.08 8.20 17.16
C ALA A 73 8.55 7.80 17.34
N ASN A 74 9.50 8.52 16.74
CA ASN A 74 10.95 8.31 16.77
C ASN A 74 11.40 6.99 16.13
N LEU A 75 10.69 6.48 15.10
CA LEU A 75 11.09 5.33 14.31
C LEU A 75 11.86 5.75 13.05
N ASN A 76 12.87 4.96 12.69
CA ASN A 76 13.51 5.06 11.38
C ASN A 76 12.62 4.37 10.34
N VAL A 77 11.73 5.14 9.73
CA VAL A 77 10.76 4.63 8.76
C VAL A 77 11.25 4.80 7.33
N LYS A 78 11.01 3.81 6.49
CA LYS A 78 11.19 3.88 5.04
C LYS A 78 9.80 3.87 4.38
N VAL A 79 9.55 4.85 3.53
CA VAL A 79 8.27 5.03 2.83
C VAL A 79 8.49 4.95 1.33
N GLY A 80 7.73 4.11 0.64
CA GLY A 80 7.87 3.96 -0.80
C GLY A 80 6.92 2.92 -1.41
N GLY A 81 7.36 2.25 -2.48
CA GLY A 81 6.58 1.29 -3.25
C GLY A 81 6.04 1.89 -4.55
N ASN A 82 4.72 1.94 -4.72
CA ASN A 82 4.08 2.54 -5.90
C ASN A 82 4.23 4.08 -5.96
N ILE A 83 4.66 4.71 -4.89
CA ILE A 83 4.93 6.15 -4.80
C ILE A 83 6.35 6.40 -4.31
N GLY A 84 6.97 7.46 -4.82
CA GLY A 84 8.27 7.94 -4.36
C GLY A 84 9.39 6.96 -4.67
N VAL A 85 10.00 6.38 -3.64
CA VAL A 85 11.12 5.44 -3.78
C VAL A 85 10.61 4.03 -4.09
N PRO A 86 11.08 3.36 -5.14
CA PRO A 86 10.74 1.96 -5.41
C PRO A 86 11.05 1.06 -4.21
N ALA A 87 10.23 0.02 -3.98
CA ALA A 87 10.37 -0.82 -2.79
C ALA A 87 11.78 -1.42 -2.64
N LEU A 88 12.38 -1.91 -3.72
CA LEU A 88 13.72 -2.50 -3.70
C LEU A 88 14.83 -1.51 -3.32
N ASP A 89 14.64 -0.22 -3.63
CA ASP A 89 15.61 0.83 -3.28
C ASP A 89 15.53 1.24 -1.79
N LEU A 90 14.52 0.74 -1.06
CA LEU A 90 14.41 0.94 0.39
C LEU A 90 15.26 -0.05 1.20
N LEU A 91 15.74 -1.11 0.56
CA LEU A 91 16.57 -2.15 1.20
C LEU A 91 17.97 -1.64 1.56
N GLY A 92 18.64 -2.37 2.46
CA GLY A 92 20.06 -2.16 2.77
C GLY A 92 20.36 -1.17 3.92
N ASP A 93 19.35 -0.62 4.58
CA ASP A 93 19.56 0.19 5.78
C ASP A 93 19.18 -0.60 7.04
N GLU A 94 20.19 -1.12 7.74
CA GLU A 94 20.02 -1.92 8.96
C GLU A 94 19.33 -1.18 10.12
N LYS A 95 19.28 0.15 10.06
CA LYS A 95 18.63 0.99 11.07
C LYS A 95 17.12 1.14 10.85
N THR A 96 16.60 0.60 9.77
CA THR A 96 15.15 0.68 9.49
C THR A 96 14.36 -0.08 10.55
N ASP A 97 13.36 0.59 11.14
CA ASP A 97 12.46 0.02 12.13
C ASP A 97 11.13 -0.41 11.51
N LEU A 98 10.70 0.26 10.42
CA LEU A 98 9.39 0.09 9.80
C LEU A 98 9.43 0.43 8.31
N TYR A 99 8.78 -0.38 7.49
CA TYR A 99 8.46 -0.06 6.11
C TYR A 99 6.99 0.31 5.95
N VAL A 100 6.70 1.42 5.26
CA VAL A 100 5.34 1.85 4.90
C VAL A 100 5.24 1.86 3.39
N LEU A 101 4.52 0.89 2.83
CA LEU A 101 4.46 0.65 1.40
C LEU A 101 3.10 1.03 0.82
N GLU A 102 3.10 1.91 -0.17
CA GLU A 102 1.99 2.07 -1.08
C GLU A 102 2.05 0.95 -2.14
N LEU A 103 0.97 0.21 -2.31
CA LEU A 103 0.91 -0.90 -3.27
C LEU A 103 -0.21 -0.68 -4.28
N SER A 104 0.11 -0.83 -5.56
CA SER A 104 -0.88 -0.88 -6.64
C SER A 104 -1.53 -2.26 -6.72
N SER A 105 -2.69 -2.35 -7.41
CA SER A 105 -3.30 -3.66 -7.71
C SER A 105 -2.38 -4.54 -8.56
N PHE A 106 -1.64 -3.95 -9.49
CA PHE A 106 -0.69 -4.67 -10.35
C PHE A 106 0.46 -5.32 -9.56
N GLN A 107 0.99 -4.62 -8.55
CA GLN A 107 1.97 -5.18 -7.63
C GLN A 107 1.38 -6.32 -6.79
N LEU A 108 0.14 -6.15 -6.33
CA LEU A 108 -0.57 -7.18 -5.56
C LEU A 108 -0.91 -8.42 -6.40
N ASP A 109 -1.04 -8.28 -7.72
CA ASP A 109 -1.26 -9.44 -8.60
C ASP A 109 -0.05 -10.38 -8.68
N THR A 110 1.14 -9.86 -8.44
CA THR A 110 2.41 -10.57 -8.57
C THR A 110 3.11 -10.83 -7.23
N VAL A 111 2.47 -10.52 -6.10
CA VAL A 111 2.98 -10.83 -4.76
C VAL A 111 2.35 -12.15 -4.27
N LEU A 112 3.17 -13.01 -3.64
CA LEU A 112 2.78 -14.34 -3.20
C LEU A 112 2.90 -14.52 -1.69
N SER A 113 3.92 -13.91 -1.05
CA SER A 113 4.29 -14.17 0.34
C SER A 113 4.23 -12.94 1.26
N LEU A 114 3.58 -11.84 0.80
CA LEU A 114 3.43 -10.65 1.64
C LEU A 114 2.76 -10.99 2.97
N SER A 115 3.46 -10.71 4.07
CA SER A 115 2.97 -10.82 5.43
C SER A 115 3.10 -9.46 6.11
N ALA A 116 2.09 -8.61 5.93
CA ALA A 116 2.10 -7.27 6.51
C ALA A 116 1.72 -7.30 8.00
N ASP A 117 2.39 -6.48 8.83
CA ASP A 117 1.95 -6.27 10.22
C ASP A 117 0.61 -5.55 10.26
N VAL A 118 0.42 -4.57 9.38
CA VAL A 118 -0.86 -3.89 9.21
C VAL A 118 -1.13 -3.73 7.71
N ALA A 119 -2.28 -4.16 7.26
CA ALA A 119 -2.73 -3.99 5.88
C ALA A 119 -4.05 -3.24 5.80
N ILE A 120 -4.20 -2.42 4.75
CA ILE A 120 -5.42 -1.67 4.50
C ILE A 120 -5.78 -1.61 3.03
N VAL A 121 -7.08 -1.77 2.73
CA VAL A 121 -7.71 -1.32 1.49
C VAL A 121 -8.57 -0.10 1.83
N LEU A 122 -8.20 1.07 1.32
CA LEU A 122 -8.91 2.32 1.65
C LEU A 122 -10.30 2.38 1.04
N ASN A 123 -10.40 2.02 -0.24
CA ASN A 123 -11.62 2.06 -1.05
C ASN A 123 -11.41 1.29 -2.36
N VAL A 124 -12.52 0.94 -3.01
CA VAL A 124 -12.52 0.30 -4.34
C VAL A 124 -13.55 0.97 -5.23
N SER A 125 -13.09 1.81 -6.14
CA SER A 125 -13.89 2.44 -7.19
C SER A 125 -13.32 2.07 -8.57
N PRO A 126 -14.12 2.12 -9.65
CA PRO A 126 -13.65 1.77 -10.99
C PRO A 126 -12.39 2.51 -11.39
N ASP A 127 -11.34 1.74 -11.69
CA ASP A 127 -10.05 2.22 -12.16
C ASP A 127 -9.34 1.07 -12.88
N HIS A 128 -8.50 1.38 -13.87
CA HIS A 128 -7.75 0.37 -14.62
C HIS A 128 -8.60 -0.75 -15.25
N MET A 129 -9.84 -0.43 -15.70
CA MET A 129 -10.75 -1.42 -16.30
C MET A 129 -10.27 -1.95 -17.67
N ASP A 130 -9.24 -1.37 -18.23
CA ASP A 130 -8.49 -1.90 -19.37
C ASP A 130 -7.60 -3.11 -19.03
N ARG A 131 -7.28 -3.30 -17.74
CA ARG A 131 -6.40 -4.38 -17.23
C ARG A 131 -7.18 -5.49 -16.52
N TYR A 132 -8.35 -5.21 -16.01
CA TYR A 132 -9.20 -6.16 -15.27
C TYR A 132 -10.46 -6.48 -16.06
N SER A 133 -10.88 -7.74 -16.06
CA SER A 133 -12.10 -8.21 -16.76
C SER A 133 -13.36 -7.50 -16.23
N ASP A 134 -13.39 -7.21 -14.95
CA ASP A 134 -14.51 -6.60 -14.25
C ASP A 134 -14.07 -6.06 -12.86
N MET A 135 -15.02 -5.43 -12.17
CA MET A 135 -14.82 -4.89 -10.82
C MET A 135 -14.54 -5.95 -9.76
N GLN A 136 -15.00 -7.20 -9.96
CA GLN A 136 -14.75 -8.27 -9.03
C GLN A 136 -13.26 -8.66 -9.08
N HIS A 137 -12.72 -8.90 -10.27
CA HIS A 137 -11.31 -9.21 -10.47
C HIS A 137 -10.39 -8.11 -9.91
N TYR A 138 -10.74 -6.83 -10.13
CA TYR A 138 -10.00 -5.70 -9.53
C TYR A 138 -10.07 -5.69 -8.00
N THR A 139 -11.23 -6.02 -7.43
CA THR A 139 -11.44 -6.13 -5.98
C THR A 139 -10.62 -7.26 -5.38
N GLU A 140 -10.63 -8.43 -6.02
CA GLU A 140 -9.85 -9.61 -5.61
C GLU A 140 -8.34 -9.35 -5.67
N SER A 141 -7.86 -8.61 -6.67
CA SER A 141 -6.47 -8.18 -6.74
C SER A 141 -6.08 -7.38 -5.48
N LYS A 142 -6.86 -6.37 -5.08
CA LYS A 142 -6.59 -5.58 -3.88
C LYS A 142 -6.74 -6.39 -2.59
N GLN A 143 -7.67 -7.35 -2.53
CA GLN A 143 -7.90 -8.20 -1.37
C GLN A 143 -6.66 -9.01 -0.98
N LYS A 144 -5.77 -9.33 -1.93
CA LYS A 144 -4.52 -10.07 -1.66
C LYS A 144 -3.66 -9.42 -0.59
N ILE A 145 -3.75 -8.09 -0.40
CA ILE A 145 -3.02 -7.35 0.65
C ILE A 145 -3.32 -7.88 2.06
N TYR A 146 -4.51 -8.45 2.26
CA TYR A 146 -4.95 -8.98 3.57
C TYR A 146 -4.55 -10.43 3.82
N GLN A 147 -4.01 -11.15 2.84
CA GLN A 147 -3.87 -12.61 2.87
C GLN A 147 -3.16 -13.12 4.12
N ASN A 148 -2.03 -12.53 4.51
CA ASN A 148 -1.26 -12.93 5.68
C ASN A 148 -1.05 -11.75 6.65
N ALA A 149 -1.92 -10.75 6.60
CA ALA A 149 -1.78 -9.56 7.43
C ALA A 149 -2.10 -9.89 8.89
N ARG A 150 -1.24 -9.44 9.82
CA ARG A 150 -1.45 -9.62 11.27
C ARG A 150 -2.63 -8.80 11.78
N VAL A 151 -2.79 -7.57 11.31
CA VAL A 151 -3.94 -6.70 11.58
C VAL A 151 -4.50 -6.17 10.27
N LYS A 152 -5.79 -6.31 10.07
CA LYS A 152 -6.51 -5.82 8.90
C LYS A 152 -7.29 -4.56 9.25
N VAL A 153 -6.94 -3.44 8.63
CA VAL A 153 -7.70 -2.18 8.80
C VAL A 153 -8.79 -2.11 7.74
N VAL A 154 -10.04 -1.98 8.18
CA VAL A 154 -11.23 -2.14 7.34
C VAL A 154 -12.05 -0.85 7.32
N ASN A 155 -12.26 -0.28 6.15
CA ASN A 155 -13.20 0.82 5.94
C ASN A 155 -14.63 0.27 5.90
N LYS A 156 -15.44 0.54 6.94
CA LYS A 156 -16.80 0.03 7.05
C LYS A 156 -17.82 0.77 6.15
N ASP A 157 -17.45 1.94 5.63
CA ASP A 157 -18.29 2.70 4.69
C ASP A 157 -18.19 2.14 3.27
N GLU A 158 -17.17 1.32 3.00
CA GLU A 158 -16.91 0.68 1.71
C GLU A 158 -17.37 -0.79 1.74
N ILE A 159 -18.56 -1.06 1.23
CA ILE A 159 -19.17 -2.40 1.28
C ILE A 159 -18.23 -3.47 0.71
N ARG A 160 -17.56 -3.21 -0.42
CA ARG A 160 -16.62 -4.16 -1.02
C ARG A 160 -15.45 -4.47 -0.10
N VAL A 161 -14.91 -3.47 0.59
CA VAL A 161 -13.81 -3.64 1.55
C VAL A 161 -14.29 -4.43 2.77
N GLY A 162 -15.47 -4.12 3.29
CA GLY A 162 -16.06 -4.85 4.41
C GLY A 162 -16.26 -6.35 4.14
N LEU A 163 -16.50 -6.73 2.88
CA LEU A 163 -16.66 -8.14 2.47
C LEU A 163 -15.32 -8.88 2.28
N MET A 164 -14.17 -8.17 2.24
CA MET A 164 -12.86 -8.79 2.08
C MET A 164 -12.34 -9.47 3.35
N VAL A 165 -12.87 -9.08 4.53
CA VAL A 165 -12.36 -9.50 5.84
C VAL A 165 -13.51 -10.14 6.63
N LYS A 166 -13.27 -11.34 7.15
CA LYS A 166 -14.26 -12.04 7.97
C LYS A 166 -14.30 -11.45 9.40
N ALA A 167 -15.45 -11.56 10.05
CA ALA A 167 -15.67 -10.94 11.37
C ALA A 167 -14.74 -11.49 12.47
N GLU A 168 -14.34 -12.76 12.38
CA GLU A 168 -13.44 -13.43 13.32
C GLU A 168 -11.96 -13.09 13.16
N GLU A 169 -11.59 -12.40 12.08
CA GLU A 169 -10.19 -12.03 11.82
C GLU A 169 -9.79 -10.83 12.67
N ASN A 170 -8.49 -10.73 12.98
CA ASN A 170 -7.95 -9.60 13.72
C ASN A 170 -8.05 -8.31 12.88
N GLN A 171 -9.00 -7.45 13.23
CA GLN A 171 -9.30 -6.25 12.47
C GLN A 171 -9.54 -5.02 13.36
N VAL A 172 -9.19 -3.86 12.81
CA VAL A 172 -9.54 -2.53 13.29
C VAL A 172 -10.43 -1.87 12.26
N ARG A 173 -11.58 -1.36 12.65
CA ARG A 173 -12.56 -0.79 11.71
C ARG A 173 -12.60 0.73 11.84
N PHE A 174 -12.85 1.40 10.73
CA PHE A 174 -13.08 2.85 10.70
C PHE A 174 -14.17 3.23 9.70
N GLY A 175 -14.75 4.40 9.89
CA GLY A 175 -15.75 4.97 8.98
C GLY A 175 -16.15 6.37 9.40
N MET A 176 -16.97 7.04 8.58
CA MET A 176 -17.43 8.42 8.80
C MET A 176 -18.63 8.53 9.76
N SER A 177 -19.18 7.40 10.23
CA SER A 177 -20.26 7.35 11.22
C SER A 177 -19.72 7.31 12.64
N GLU A 178 -20.63 7.39 13.63
CA GLU A 178 -20.34 7.18 15.06
C GLU A 178 -19.60 5.84 15.25
N PRO A 179 -18.46 5.83 15.95
CA PRO A 179 -17.72 4.59 16.18
C PRO A 179 -18.42 3.67 17.18
N GLY A 180 -18.36 2.36 16.93
CA GLY A 180 -18.61 1.33 17.92
C GLY A 180 -17.42 1.11 18.85
N ASP A 181 -17.53 0.11 19.74
CA ASP A 181 -16.41 -0.29 20.59
C ASP A 181 -15.22 -0.73 19.73
N ASN A 182 -14.03 -0.21 20.05
CA ASN A 182 -12.78 -0.49 19.30
C ASN A 182 -12.81 -0.11 17.82
N GLU A 183 -13.66 0.84 17.43
CA GLU A 183 -13.71 1.40 16.08
C GLU A 183 -13.29 2.87 16.06
N PHE A 184 -12.76 3.31 14.93
CA PHE A 184 -12.57 4.73 14.65
C PHE A 184 -13.77 5.30 13.91
N GLY A 185 -14.12 6.54 14.22
CA GLY A 185 -15.25 7.21 13.56
C GLY A 185 -15.33 8.69 13.87
N ILE A 186 -16.50 9.27 13.56
CA ILE A 186 -16.79 10.67 13.83
C ILE A 186 -17.90 10.77 14.88
N ARG A 187 -17.59 11.44 16.00
CA ARG A 187 -18.57 11.78 17.01
C ARG A 187 -18.98 13.24 16.93
N LYS A 188 -20.28 13.47 16.90
CA LYS A 188 -20.85 14.82 16.94
C LYS A 188 -21.28 15.16 18.36
N ILE A 189 -20.75 16.27 18.89
CA ILE A 189 -21.14 16.81 20.20
C ILE A 189 -21.57 18.25 19.98
N THR A 190 -22.83 18.52 20.16
CA THR A 190 -23.45 19.82 19.83
C THR A 190 -23.14 20.21 18.36
N ASP A 191 -22.40 21.27 18.15
CA ASP A 191 -22.00 21.85 16.86
C ASP A 191 -20.59 21.43 16.39
N LYS A 192 -19.89 20.59 17.18
CA LYS A 192 -18.53 20.16 16.90
C LYS A 192 -18.45 18.69 16.53
N SER A 193 -17.57 18.37 15.61
CA SER A 193 -17.28 16.99 15.21
C SER A 193 -15.86 16.61 15.60
N TYR A 194 -15.69 15.39 16.06
CA TYR A 194 -14.42 14.85 16.54
C TYR A 194 -14.07 13.56 15.84
N LEU A 195 -12.79 13.37 15.53
CA LEU A 195 -12.24 12.04 15.32
C LEU A 195 -12.30 11.32 16.67
N ALA A 196 -12.91 10.16 16.71
CA ALA A 196 -13.17 9.41 17.93
C ALA A 196 -12.75 7.95 17.78
N TYR A 197 -12.38 7.32 18.91
CA TYR A 197 -12.12 5.88 19.01
C TYR A 197 -12.95 5.33 20.18
N GLY A 198 -13.80 4.35 19.91
CA GLY A 198 -14.73 3.86 20.91
C GLY A 198 -15.50 4.99 21.59
N ASN A 199 -15.36 5.14 22.88
CA ASN A 199 -16.01 6.19 23.66
C ASN A 199 -15.16 7.47 23.85
N GLU A 200 -13.96 7.53 23.27
CA GLU A 200 -13.03 8.64 23.44
C GLU A 200 -13.08 9.62 22.26
N ASN A 201 -13.03 10.93 22.55
CA ASN A 201 -12.90 11.97 21.55
C ASN A 201 -11.42 12.38 21.46
N TRP A 202 -10.80 12.12 20.32
CA TRP A 202 -9.37 12.33 20.19
C TRP A 202 -8.99 13.71 19.63
N LEU A 203 -9.67 14.17 18.57
CA LEU A 203 -9.32 15.44 17.91
C LEU A 203 -10.56 16.10 17.33
N ASN A 204 -10.77 17.38 17.60
CA ASN A 204 -11.76 18.16 16.88
C ASN A 204 -11.34 18.28 15.40
N ILE A 205 -12.26 17.96 14.47
CA ILE A 205 -12.00 17.94 13.03
C ILE A 205 -11.51 19.31 12.53
N SER A 206 -11.94 20.42 13.15
CA SER A 206 -11.46 21.76 12.79
C SER A 206 -9.97 22.00 13.06
N GLN A 207 -9.32 21.11 13.80
CA GLN A 207 -7.88 21.16 14.09
C GLN A 207 -7.03 20.33 13.12
N LEU A 208 -7.66 19.63 12.16
CA LEU A 208 -6.92 18.93 11.11
C LEU A 208 -6.20 19.91 10.20
N GLY A 209 -4.96 19.61 9.87
CA GLY A 209 -4.16 20.38 8.92
C GLY A 209 -4.62 20.25 7.46
N VAL A 210 -5.57 19.35 7.19
CA VAL A 210 -6.15 19.09 5.86
C VAL A 210 -7.67 19.29 5.90
N ILE A 211 -8.25 19.64 4.73
CA ILE A 211 -9.67 19.96 4.58
C ILE A 211 -10.35 18.94 3.67
N GLY A 212 -11.63 18.69 3.91
CA GLY A 212 -12.51 17.86 3.08
C GLY A 212 -12.76 16.47 3.64
N GLU A 213 -13.95 15.93 3.35
CA GLU A 213 -14.42 14.65 3.88
C GLU A 213 -13.47 13.48 3.56
N HIS A 214 -12.93 13.44 2.34
CA HIS A 214 -11.94 12.43 1.95
C HIS A 214 -10.67 12.47 2.81
N ASN A 215 -10.24 13.65 3.26
CA ASN A 215 -9.09 13.78 4.15
C ASN A 215 -9.42 13.42 5.59
N ILE A 216 -10.66 13.59 6.03
CA ILE A 216 -11.14 13.06 7.31
C ILE A 216 -11.09 11.54 7.29
N ALA A 217 -11.60 10.89 6.23
CA ALA A 217 -11.51 9.44 6.06
C ALA A 217 -10.05 8.94 6.02
N ASN A 218 -9.17 9.64 5.28
CA ASN A 218 -7.73 9.34 5.26
C ASN A 218 -7.09 9.47 6.65
N SER A 219 -7.52 10.46 7.45
CA SER A 219 -7.03 10.65 8.82
C SER A 219 -7.48 9.51 9.74
N LEU A 220 -8.73 9.05 9.63
CA LEU A 220 -9.24 7.89 10.37
C LEU A 220 -8.48 6.61 9.98
N ALA A 221 -8.21 6.42 8.68
CA ALA A 221 -7.41 5.30 8.20
C ALA A 221 -5.98 5.32 8.79
N ALA A 222 -5.31 6.48 8.77
CA ALA A 222 -3.97 6.64 9.33
C ALA A 222 -3.94 6.41 10.84
N LEU A 223 -4.95 6.91 11.59
CA LEU A 223 -5.10 6.63 13.04
C LEU A 223 -5.29 5.15 13.31
N SER A 224 -6.11 4.45 12.52
CA SER A 224 -6.34 3.01 12.67
C SER A 224 -5.05 2.20 12.46
N ILE A 225 -4.22 2.61 11.51
CA ILE A 225 -2.90 2.00 11.27
C ILE A 225 -1.97 2.30 12.46
N GLY A 226 -1.84 3.56 12.85
CA GLY A 226 -0.95 3.97 13.93
C GLY A 226 -1.31 3.32 15.27
N GLN A 227 -2.60 3.22 15.60
CA GLN A 227 -3.09 2.49 16.77
C GLN A 227 -2.73 1.01 16.71
N SER A 228 -2.86 0.36 15.54
CA SER A 228 -2.50 -1.05 15.33
C SER A 228 -1.00 -1.32 15.50
N LEU A 229 -0.16 -0.30 15.28
CA LEU A 229 1.29 -0.34 15.49
C LEU A 229 1.72 0.08 16.90
N GLY A 230 0.78 0.54 17.74
CA GLY A 230 1.07 1.00 19.10
C GLY A 230 1.71 2.39 19.18
N PHE A 231 1.51 3.25 18.18
CA PHE A 231 1.97 4.64 18.25
C PHE A 231 1.25 5.40 19.36
N SER A 232 1.94 6.35 20.00
CA SER A 232 1.30 7.19 21.01
C SER A 232 0.22 8.09 20.37
N ILE A 233 -0.87 8.32 21.11
CA ILE A 233 -1.95 9.21 20.67
C ILE A 233 -1.39 10.58 20.33
N GLU A 234 -0.47 11.10 21.16
CA GLU A 234 0.14 12.41 20.97
C GLU A 234 0.88 12.52 19.64
N SER A 235 1.70 11.52 19.27
CA SER A 235 2.46 11.55 18.01
C SER A 235 1.53 11.53 16.80
N MET A 236 0.47 10.74 16.86
CA MET A 236 -0.53 10.64 15.79
C MET A 236 -1.31 11.96 15.64
N LEU A 237 -1.81 12.51 16.74
CA LEU A 237 -2.58 13.76 16.70
C LEU A 237 -1.73 14.97 16.31
N GLN A 238 -0.48 15.02 16.76
CA GLN A 238 0.45 16.06 16.31
C GLN A 238 0.67 16.01 14.81
N THR A 239 0.83 14.80 14.25
CA THR A 239 0.93 14.63 12.80
C THR A 239 -0.30 15.19 12.09
N LEU A 240 -1.51 14.78 12.50
CA LEU A 240 -2.76 15.21 11.85
C LEU A 240 -2.98 16.73 11.90
N LYS A 241 -2.57 17.41 12.98
CA LYS A 241 -2.67 18.86 13.12
C LYS A 241 -1.71 19.61 12.18
N THR A 242 -0.54 19.05 11.91
CA THR A 242 0.51 19.72 11.13
C THR A 242 0.61 19.25 9.68
N PHE A 243 -0.09 18.16 9.32
CA PHE A 243 -0.08 17.61 7.98
C PHE A 243 -0.84 18.53 7.01
N SER A 244 -0.13 19.15 6.10
CA SER A 244 -0.69 20.13 5.15
C SER A 244 -1.06 19.52 3.78
N GLY A 245 -1.16 18.19 3.71
CA GLY A 245 -1.41 17.47 2.46
C GLY A 245 -0.14 17.26 1.63
N PHE A 246 -0.30 16.64 0.48
CA PHE A 246 0.76 16.51 -0.51
C PHE A 246 1.02 17.88 -1.12
N ILE A 247 2.09 18.55 -0.70
CA ILE A 247 2.67 19.59 -1.53
C ILE A 247 3.34 18.82 -2.69
N ILE A 248 2.61 18.65 -3.77
CA ILE A 248 3.23 18.26 -5.03
C ILE A 248 4.20 19.39 -5.35
N PHE A 249 5.48 19.19 -5.05
CA PHE A 249 6.52 20.02 -5.61
C PHE A 249 6.49 19.77 -7.11
N ALA A 250 5.69 20.54 -7.83
CA ALA A 250 5.58 20.55 -9.28
C ALA A 250 6.95 20.77 -10.00
N ARG A 251 8.01 20.96 -9.24
CA ARG A 251 9.40 21.03 -9.73
C ARG A 251 10.00 19.67 -10.09
N PHE A 252 9.50 18.53 -9.54
CA PHE A 252 10.03 17.21 -9.88
C PHE A 252 9.30 16.53 -11.05
N LEU A 253 8.06 16.92 -11.36
CA LEU A 253 7.30 16.34 -12.48
C LEU A 253 7.84 16.66 -13.87
N LYS A 254 8.78 17.60 -14.02
CA LYS A 254 9.42 17.89 -15.31
C LYS A 254 10.61 16.98 -15.67
N MET A 255 11.05 16.11 -14.75
CA MET A 255 12.24 15.29 -14.96
C MET A 255 11.99 13.77 -15.11
N TYR A 256 10.75 13.31 -14.87
CA TYR A 256 10.41 11.88 -14.96
C TYR A 256 9.18 11.57 -15.83
N SER A 257 8.71 12.50 -16.65
CA SER A 257 7.88 12.11 -17.79
C SER A 257 8.80 11.49 -18.84
N PHE A 258 8.62 10.20 -19.11
CA PHE A 258 9.29 9.39 -20.14
C PHE A 258 10.48 8.53 -19.72
N PHE A 259 10.34 7.67 -18.73
CA PHE A 259 11.10 6.41 -18.74
C PHE A 259 10.28 5.31 -18.04
N PHE A 260 9.42 4.62 -18.77
CA PHE A 260 9.00 3.28 -18.39
C PHE A 260 10.12 2.32 -18.76
N ILE A 261 10.99 2.02 -17.82
CA ILE A 261 11.98 0.96 -18.00
C ILE A 261 11.29 -0.35 -17.62
N VAL A 262 10.96 -1.16 -18.62
CA VAL A 262 10.60 -2.55 -18.38
C VAL A 262 11.90 -3.30 -18.13
N SER A 263 12.20 -3.59 -16.88
CA SER A 263 13.36 -4.43 -16.51
C SER A 263 12.90 -5.86 -16.31
N LEU A 264 13.41 -6.77 -17.10
CA LEU A 264 13.32 -8.20 -16.91
C LEU A 264 14.64 -8.65 -16.27
N SER A 265 14.62 -9.05 -15.02
CA SER A 265 15.78 -9.64 -14.33
C SER A 265 15.69 -11.15 -14.44
N ILE A 266 16.73 -11.77 -14.98
CA ILE A 266 16.81 -13.21 -15.21
C ILE A 266 17.93 -13.75 -14.30
N PHE A 267 17.59 -14.64 -13.38
CA PHE A 267 18.55 -15.36 -12.57
C PHE A 267 18.86 -16.71 -13.24
N GLY A 268 20.11 -16.88 -13.66
CA GLY A 268 20.62 -18.15 -14.18
C GLY A 268 21.56 -18.82 -13.18
N ARG A 269 21.85 -20.12 -13.40
CA ARG A 269 22.69 -20.97 -12.53
C ARG A 269 24.13 -20.44 -12.24
N THR A 270 24.52 -19.29 -12.79
CA THR A 270 25.88 -18.75 -12.64
C THR A 270 25.96 -17.49 -11.78
N ASN A 271 24.99 -17.21 -10.91
CA ASN A 271 24.98 -16.03 -10.02
C ASN A 271 25.23 -14.66 -10.71
N SER A 272 25.00 -14.53 -12.01
CA SER A 272 25.12 -13.28 -12.70
C SER A 272 23.73 -12.70 -13.04
N LEU A 273 23.49 -11.50 -12.56
CA LEU A 273 22.30 -10.72 -12.88
C LEU A 273 22.42 -10.20 -14.31
N ILE A 274 21.62 -10.68 -15.24
CA ILE A 274 21.50 -10.10 -16.56
C ILE A 274 20.27 -9.19 -16.54
N SER A 275 20.51 -7.89 -16.39
CA SER A 275 19.46 -6.88 -16.52
C SER A 275 19.35 -6.45 -17.97
N LEU A 276 18.22 -6.70 -18.62
CA LEU A 276 17.86 -6.12 -19.90
C LEU A 276 16.91 -4.95 -19.67
N SER A 277 17.41 -3.74 -19.82
CA SER A 277 16.58 -2.53 -19.82
C SER A 277 16.18 -2.22 -21.26
N LEU A 278 14.89 -2.33 -21.57
CA LEU A 278 14.32 -1.85 -22.83
C LEU A 278 13.65 -0.50 -22.58
N ALA A 279 14.24 0.56 -23.12
CA ALA A 279 13.61 1.88 -23.16
C ALA A 279 12.66 1.93 -24.35
N PHE A 280 11.38 2.19 -24.13
CA PHE A 280 10.45 2.58 -25.19
C PHE A 280 10.36 4.11 -25.21
N PHE A 281 10.55 4.68 -26.42
CA PHE A 281 10.33 6.09 -26.74
C PHE A 281 8.85 6.39 -26.89
#